data_ca7fa7d2c1a6d989014d3eefb3acc5a3
#
_entry.id   ca7fa7d2c1a6d989014d3eefb3acc5a3
#
_cell.length_a   1.000
_cell.length_b   1.000
_cell.length_c   1.000
_cell.angle_alpha   90.00
_cell.angle_beta   90.00
_cell.angle_gamma   90.00
#
_symmetry.space_group_name_H-M   'P 1'
#
loop_
_entity.id
_entity.type
_entity.pdbx_description
1 polymer ?
#
loop_
_entity_poly.entity_id
_entity_poly.type
_entity_poly.pdbx_seq_one_letter_code
_entity_poly.pdbx_strand_id
1 'polypeptide(L)'
;MVGWWNSYTSHMKQLSNNKDLHFMDNVIKILEKNNIQPVILLDWPSLKGLRPACGMTKVNVLLGIKNCDRSLKTIMNDQSIEISYIQSLQKKYKNLKVIDPKKVICKNGLCSNVLDNNIIYMDSMDMAYYGLNNAHLNPKGSYLIGKDYLEEFGNPLQ
;
A
#
# COMPACT_ATOMS: atom_id res chain seq x y z
N MET A 1 -12.41 -4.24 4.58
CA MET A 1 -11.11 -3.81 4.01
C MET A 1 -10.15 -3.53 5.15
N VAL A 2 -9.02 -4.21 5.23
CA VAL A 2 -8.03 -4.03 6.31
C VAL A 2 -6.79 -3.40 5.67
N GLY A 3 -6.56 -2.12 5.97
CA GLY A 3 -5.31 -1.42 5.65
C GLY A 3 -4.43 -1.29 6.90
N TRP A 4 -3.11 -1.04 6.74
CA TRP A 4 -2.10 -0.82 7.80
C TRP A 4 -1.17 -2.00 8.09
N TRP A 5 -0.81 -2.74 7.06
CA TRP A 5 0.05 -3.92 7.19
C TRP A 5 1.48 -3.61 7.65
N ASN A 6 2.09 -2.50 7.20
CA ASN A 6 3.47 -2.17 7.58
C ASN A 6 3.65 -1.87 9.07
N SER A 7 2.66 -1.22 9.70
CA SER A 7 2.66 -1.01 11.16
C SER A 7 2.42 -2.33 11.88
N TYR A 8 1.55 -3.17 11.33
CA TYR A 8 1.22 -4.47 11.89
C TYR A 8 2.41 -5.44 11.79
N THR A 9 3.06 -5.56 10.63
CA THR A 9 4.21 -6.45 10.44
C THR A 9 5.47 -6.01 11.17
N SER A 10 5.69 -4.71 11.40
CA SER A 10 6.78 -4.22 12.23
C SER A 10 6.55 -4.53 13.72
N HIS A 11 5.31 -4.47 14.19
CA HIS A 11 4.91 -4.95 15.52
C HIS A 11 5.03 -6.47 15.62
N MET A 12 4.68 -7.18 14.56
CA MET A 12 4.77 -8.65 14.49
C MET A 12 6.20 -9.17 14.56
N LYS A 13 7.20 -8.42 14.05
CA LYS A 13 8.62 -8.73 14.27
C LYS A 13 9.03 -8.69 15.74
N GLN A 14 8.35 -7.87 16.57
CA GLN A 14 8.57 -7.80 18.01
C GLN A 14 7.80 -8.87 18.80
N LEU A 15 6.68 -9.33 18.25
CA LEU A 15 5.84 -10.37 18.85
C LEU A 15 6.15 -11.72 18.19
N SER A 16 7.39 -12.23 18.32
CA SER A 16 7.91 -13.44 17.66
C SER A 16 7.15 -14.76 17.95
N ASN A 17 5.92 -14.68 18.40
CA ASN A 17 5.01 -15.80 18.59
C ASN A 17 3.93 -15.80 17.52
N ASN A 18 3.94 -16.77 16.63
CA ASN A 18 3.05 -17.08 15.50
C ASN A 18 1.52 -16.89 15.71
N LYS A 19 1.04 -16.41 16.84
CA LYS A 19 -0.40 -16.30 17.14
C LYS A 19 -1.14 -15.26 16.30
N ASP A 20 -0.48 -14.15 15.96
CA ASP A 20 -1.15 -13.05 15.24
C ASP A 20 -1.27 -13.30 13.73
N LEU A 21 -0.40 -14.15 13.15
CA LEU A 21 -0.53 -14.58 11.76
C LEU A 21 -1.81 -15.41 11.52
N HIS A 22 -2.34 -16.06 12.55
CA HIS A 22 -3.59 -16.82 12.45
C HIS A 22 -4.85 -15.94 12.39
N PHE A 23 -4.77 -14.66 12.75
CA PHE A 23 -5.94 -13.78 12.75
C PHE A 23 -6.54 -13.64 11.34
N MET A 24 -5.72 -13.32 10.34
CA MET A 24 -6.21 -13.19 8.96
C MET A 24 -6.73 -14.50 8.38
N ASP A 25 -6.07 -15.61 8.72
CA ASP A 25 -6.54 -16.94 8.35
C ASP A 25 -7.95 -17.20 8.88
N ASN A 26 -8.21 -16.85 10.13
CA ASN A 26 -9.52 -16.99 10.73
C ASN A 26 -10.57 -16.05 10.12
N VAL A 27 -10.19 -14.79 9.83
CA VAL A 27 -11.09 -13.84 9.15
C VAL A 27 -11.49 -14.35 7.78
N ILE A 28 -10.53 -14.81 6.96
CA ILE A 28 -10.81 -15.36 5.63
C ILE A 28 -11.75 -16.58 5.72
N LYS A 29 -11.50 -17.50 6.65
CA LYS A 29 -12.38 -18.65 6.88
C LYS A 29 -13.82 -18.25 7.21
N ILE A 30 -13.99 -17.24 8.06
CA ILE A 30 -15.32 -16.74 8.44
C ILE A 30 -16.00 -16.14 7.21
N LEU A 31 -15.30 -15.35 6.41
CA LEU A 31 -15.84 -14.75 5.19
C LEU A 31 -16.28 -15.83 4.19
N GLU A 32 -15.42 -16.80 3.89
CA GLU A 32 -15.75 -17.90 2.97
C GLU A 32 -16.92 -18.76 3.48
N LYS A 33 -16.96 -19.06 4.78
CA LYS A 33 -18.09 -19.81 5.39
C LYS A 33 -19.43 -19.09 5.21
N ASN A 34 -19.42 -17.77 5.11
CA ASN A 34 -20.62 -16.95 4.90
C ASN A 34 -20.82 -16.55 3.42
N ASN A 35 -20.13 -17.20 2.48
CA ASN A 35 -20.17 -16.89 1.05
C ASN A 35 -19.79 -15.43 0.73
N ILE A 36 -18.93 -14.84 1.53
CA ILE A 36 -18.42 -13.49 1.32
C ILE A 36 -17.04 -13.60 0.66
N GLN A 37 -16.86 -12.93 -0.48
CA GLN A 37 -15.59 -12.87 -1.18
C GLN A 37 -14.54 -12.12 -0.36
N PRO A 38 -13.44 -12.78 0.11
CA PRO A 38 -12.37 -12.06 0.77
C PRO A 38 -11.54 -11.29 -0.24
N VAL A 39 -11.26 -10.02 0.07
CA VAL A 39 -10.39 -9.15 -0.72
C VAL A 39 -9.38 -8.47 0.20
N ILE A 40 -8.10 -8.58 -0.11
CA ILE A 40 -7.01 -7.91 0.60
C ILE A 40 -6.47 -6.79 -0.28
N LEU A 41 -6.38 -5.59 0.28
CA LEU A 41 -5.66 -4.47 -0.31
C LEU A 41 -4.26 -4.41 0.30
N LEU A 42 -3.22 -4.59 -0.54
CA LEU A 42 -1.83 -4.43 -0.11
C LEU A 42 -1.50 -2.96 0.16
N ASP A 43 -0.49 -2.74 0.99
CA ASP A 43 0.04 -1.41 1.20
C ASP A 43 0.63 -0.84 -0.10
N TRP A 44 0.38 0.46 -0.31
CA TRP A 44 1.05 1.21 -1.35
C TRP A 44 2.53 1.43 -1.01
N PRO A 45 3.35 1.84 -1.99
CA PRO A 45 4.75 2.12 -1.76
C PRO A 45 4.97 3.12 -0.63
N SER A 46 5.68 2.73 0.41
CA SER A 46 6.08 3.67 1.45
C SER A 46 7.24 4.53 0.95
N LEU A 47 7.13 5.83 1.12
CA LEU A 47 8.21 6.78 0.88
C LEU A 47 9.11 6.95 2.12
N LYS A 48 9.00 6.05 3.10
CA LYS A 48 9.76 6.05 4.34
C LYS A 48 11.27 6.06 4.05
N GLY A 49 11.99 6.98 4.68
CA GLY A 49 13.44 7.15 4.48
C GLY A 49 13.79 8.16 3.39
N LEU A 50 12.84 8.61 2.59
CA LEU A 50 13.01 9.84 1.82
C LEU A 50 12.81 11.02 2.76
N ARG A 51 13.62 12.08 2.55
CA ARG A 51 13.51 13.28 3.38
C ARG A 51 12.06 13.75 3.40
N PRO A 52 11.52 14.23 4.55
CA PRO A 52 10.12 14.68 4.67
C PRO A 52 9.70 15.66 3.58
N ALA A 53 10.65 16.27 2.92
CA ALA A 53 10.49 17.31 1.92
C ALA A 53 10.36 16.80 0.47
N CYS A 54 10.49 15.49 0.21
CA CYS A 54 10.60 15.01 -1.15
C CYS A 54 9.26 15.05 -1.89
N GLY A 55 9.04 16.11 -2.64
CA GLY A 55 7.88 16.29 -3.53
C GLY A 55 6.52 16.45 -2.84
N MET A 56 6.48 16.40 -1.50
CA MET A 56 5.24 16.43 -0.74
C MET A 56 4.91 17.80 -0.14
N THR A 57 5.79 18.79 -0.27
CA THR A 57 5.50 20.16 0.14
C THR A 57 5.23 21.03 -1.07
N LYS A 58 4.33 22.00 -0.92
CA LYS A 58 4.05 23.02 -1.95
C LYS A 58 5.33 23.75 -2.39
N VAL A 59 6.26 23.96 -1.45
CA VAL A 59 7.55 24.61 -1.71
C VAL A 59 8.42 23.76 -2.64
N ASN A 60 8.46 22.44 -2.45
CA ASN A 60 9.25 21.56 -3.31
C ASN A 60 8.69 21.46 -4.72
N VAL A 61 7.37 21.52 -4.86
CA VAL A 61 6.71 21.61 -6.17
C VAL A 61 7.12 22.91 -6.88
N LEU A 62 7.16 24.03 -6.17
CA LEU A 62 7.60 25.33 -6.69
C LEU A 62 9.09 25.32 -7.08
N LEU A 63 9.93 24.60 -6.35
CA LEU A 63 11.35 24.44 -6.64
C LEU A 63 11.65 23.35 -7.69
N GLY A 64 10.62 22.75 -8.29
CA GLY A 64 10.78 21.69 -9.29
C GLY A 64 11.25 20.34 -8.74
N ILE A 65 11.32 20.15 -7.42
CA ILE A 65 11.66 18.89 -6.77
C ILE A 65 10.40 18.01 -6.79
N LYS A 66 10.12 17.39 -7.94
CA LYS A 66 8.89 16.64 -8.15
C LYS A 66 9.04 15.15 -7.90
N ASN A 67 10.24 14.59 -8.01
CA ASN A 67 10.44 13.15 -8.03
C ASN A 67 11.07 12.63 -6.75
N CYS A 68 10.34 11.73 -6.11
CA CYS A 68 10.80 10.91 -5.00
C CYS A 68 10.67 9.45 -5.36
N ASP A 69 11.16 9.11 -6.53
CA ASP A 69 11.05 7.76 -7.04
C ASP A 69 11.86 6.79 -6.17
N ARG A 70 11.24 5.67 -5.83
CA ARG A 70 11.90 4.54 -5.20
C ARG A 70 11.86 3.33 -6.11
N SER A 71 12.93 2.54 -6.12
CA SER A 71 12.90 1.31 -6.91
C SER A 71 11.84 0.35 -6.35
N LEU A 72 11.08 -0.27 -7.23
CA LEU A 72 10.13 -1.32 -6.87
C LEU A 72 10.82 -2.44 -6.09
N LYS A 73 12.05 -2.80 -6.47
CA LYS A 73 12.86 -3.81 -5.76
C LYS A 73 13.06 -3.46 -4.29
N THR A 74 13.39 -2.19 -3.99
CA THR A 74 13.56 -1.74 -2.61
C THR A 74 12.25 -1.85 -1.83
N ILE A 75 11.14 -1.42 -2.42
CA ILE A 75 9.82 -1.49 -1.80
C ILE A 75 9.38 -2.93 -1.55
N MET A 76 9.59 -3.82 -2.53
CA MET A 76 9.30 -5.24 -2.38
C MET A 76 10.12 -5.90 -1.26
N ASN A 77 11.39 -5.49 -1.10
CA ASN A 77 12.23 -5.95 0.01
C ASN A 77 11.71 -5.46 1.37
N ASP A 78 11.32 -4.18 1.46
CA ASP A 78 10.77 -3.59 2.68
C ASP A 78 9.46 -4.28 3.11
N GLN A 79 8.63 -4.69 2.14
CA GLN A 79 7.34 -5.35 2.34
C GLN A 79 7.41 -6.88 2.20
N SER A 80 8.60 -7.47 2.20
CA SER A 80 8.79 -8.90 1.86
C SER A 80 8.04 -9.87 2.79
N ILE A 81 7.96 -9.56 4.08
CA ILE A 81 7.25 -10.39 5.07
C ILE A 81 5.75 -10.40 4.77
N GLU A 82 5.17 -9.22 4.56
CA GLU A 82 3.77 -9.05 4.20
C GLU A 82 3.44 -9.80 2.91
N ILE A 83 4.22 -9.54 1.85
CA ILE A 83 4.01 -10.16 0.54
C ILE A 83 4.07 -11.68 0.63
N SER A 84 5.08 -12.22 1.32
CA SER A 84 5.23 -13.67 1.49
C SER A 84 4.04 -14.29 2.25
N TYR A 85 3.57 -13.60 3.28
CA TYR A 85 2.41 -14.03 4.04
C TYR A 85 1.13 -14.03 3.20
N ILE A 86 0.85 -12.93 2.48
CA ILE A 86 -0.32 -12.84 1.60
C ILE A 86 -0.26 -13.90 0.48
N GLN A 87 0.92 -14.14 -0.10
CA GLN A 87 1.10 -15.22 -1.08
C GLN A 87 0.78 -16.61 -0.48
N SER A 88 1.13 -16.84 0.78
CA SER A 88 0.78 -18.10 1.47
C SER A 88 -0.74 -18.23 1.65
N LEU A 89 -1.43 -17.14 1.98
CA LEU A 89 -2.88 -17.11 2.05
C LEU A 89 -3.55 -17.35 0.69
N GLN A 90 -3.04 -16.76 -0.40
CA GLN A 90 -3.56 -16.98 -1.75
C GLN A 90 -3.39 -18.44 -2.22
N LYS A 91 -2.31 -19.11 -1.81
CA LYS A 91 -2.14 -20.55 -2.07
C LYS A 91 -3.17 -21.40 -1.34
N LYS A 92 -3.54 -20.99 -0.12
CA LYS A 92 -4.50 -21.69 0.73
C LYS A 92 -5.95 -21.41 0.34
N TYR A 93 -6.28 -20.16 0.04
CA TYR A 93 -7.63 -19.67 -0.24
C TYR A 93 -7.77 -19.27 -1.70
N LYS A 94 -8.35 -20.13 -2.52
CA LYS A 94 -8.45 -19.92 -3.98
C LYS A 94 -9.35 -18.75 -4.37
N ASN A 95 -10.31 -18.41 -3.52
CA ASN A 95 -11.22 -17.28 -3.73
C ASN A 95 -10.65 -15.95 -3.21
N LEU A 96 -9.49 -15.96 -2.53
CA LEU A 96 -8.89 -14.74 -2.02
C LEU A 96 -8.38 -13.87 -3.18
N LYS A 97 -8.99 -12.70 -3.33
CA LYS A 97 -8.51 -11.67 -4.26
C LYS A 97 -7.54 -10.73 -3.56
N VAL A 98 -6.55 -10.26 -4.29
CA VAL A 98 -5.55 -9.31 -3.79
C VAL A 98 -5.47 -8.12 -4.74
N ILE A 99 -5.64 -6.93 -4.20
CA ILE A 99 -5.45 -5.66 -4.90
C ILE A 99 -4.06 -5.14 -4.53
N ASP A 100 -3.21 -4.98 -5.52
CA ASP A 100 -1.86 -4.44 -5.33
C ASP A 100 -1.74 -3.06 -5.99
N PRO A 101 -1.82 -1.95 -5.24
CA PRO A 101 -1.73 -0.60 -5.80
C PRO A 101 -0.35 -0.30 -6.42
N LYS A 102 0.68 -1.07 -6.10
CA LYS A 102 2.00 -0.94 -6.74
C LYS A 102 1.95 -1.18 -8.25
N LYS A 103 0.99 -1.96 -8.73
CA LYS A 103 0.79 -2.18 -10.16
C LYS A 103 0.50 -0.89 -10.94
N VAL A 104 -0.16 0.06 -10.30
CA VAL A 104 -0.47 1.38 -10.88
C VAL A 104 0.62 2.41 -10.55
N ILE A 105 1.06 2.46 -9.29
CA ILE A 105 2.00 3.48 -8.81
C ILE A 105 3.42 3.26 -9.34
N CYS A 106 3.80 1.99 -9.59
CA CYS A 106 5.15 1.64 -9.99
C CYS A 106 5.19 1.26 -11.47
N LYS A 107 5.81 2.08 -12.28
CA LYS A 107 6.01 1.83 -13.72
C LYS A 107 7.51 1.68 -14.01
N ASN A 108 7.87 0.76 -14.91
CA ASN A 108 9.25 0.51 -15.30
C ASN A 108 10.24 0.29 -14.13
N GLY A 109 9.79 -0.36 -13.06
CA GLY A 109 10.62 -0.67 -11.89
C GLY A 109 10.82 0.49 -10.92
N LEU A 110 10.17 1.64 -11.14
CA LEU A 110 10.19 2.81 -10.26
C LEU A 110 8.78 3.12 -9.75
N CYS A 111 8.66 3.39 -8.44
CA CYS A 111 7.43 3.81 -7.80
C CYS A 111 7.52 5.30 -7.55
N SER A 112 6.63 6.06 -8.17
CA SER A 112 6.63 7.53 -8.12
C SER A 112 5.62 8.06 -7.11
N ASN A 113 5.91 9.25 -6.56
CA ASN A 113 4.95 10.03 -5.80
C ASN A 113 4.03 10.89 -6.69
N VAL A 114 4.20 10.80 -8.00
CA VAL A 114 3.43 11.54 -9.01
C VAL A 114 2.72 10.55 -9.93
N LEU A 115 1.42 10.74 -10.12
CA LEU A 115 0.59 10.02 -11.08
C LEU A 115 -0.24 11.04 -11.86
N ASP A 116 -0.24 10.98 -13.20
CA ASP A 116 -0.93 11.94 -14.08
C ASP A 116 -0.65 13.41 -13.72
N ASN A 117 0.61 13.75 -13.51
CA ASN A 117 1.07 15.08 -13.07
C ASN A 117 0.52 15.54 -11.72
N ASN A 118 -0.10 14.68 -10.93
CA ASN A 118 -0.58 14.98 -9.59
C ASN A 118 0.29 14.28 -8.53
N ILE A 119 0.60 15.00 -7.46
CA ILE A 119 1.18 14.40 -6.26
C ILE A 119 0.08 13.56 -5.60
N ILE A 120 0.38 12.27 -5.36
CA ILE A 120 -0.60 11.30 -4.85
C ILE A 120 -0.53 11.06 -3.33
N TYR A 121 0.49 11.60 -2.67
CA TYR A 121 0.63 11.50 -1.21
C TYR A 121 0.23 12.79 -0.50
N MET A 122 -0.12 12.68 0.78
CA MET A 122 -0.41 13.83 1.63
C MET A 122 0.83 14.69 1.83
N ASP A 123 0.64 15.99 1.97
CA ASP A 123 1.69 16.92 2.37
C ASP A 123 2.26 16.54 3.75
N SER A 124 3.55 16.81 3.96
CA SER A 124 4.21 16.55 5.24
C SER A 124 3.61 17.35 6.41
N MET A 125 3.07 18.54 6.15
CA MET A 125 2.38 19.36 7.15
C MET A 125 1.03 18.75 7.51
N ASP A 126 0.27 18.28 6.51
CA ASP A 126 -0.99 17.58 6.74
C ASP A 126 -0.75 16.30 7.54
N MET A 127 0.30 15.54 7.20
CA MET A 127 0.67 14.34 7.95
C MET A 127 1.05 14.64 9.41
N ALA A 128 1.81 15.71 9.66
CA ALA A 128 2.17 16.14 11.00
C ALA A 128 0.94 16.55 11.82
N TYR A 129 0.01 17.29 11.21
CA TYR A 129 -1.23 17.71 11.83
C TYR A 129 -2.09 16.52 12.30
N TYR A 130 -2.14 15.44 11.49
CA TYR A 130 -2.88 14.23 11.84
C TYR A 130 -2.06 13.22 12.66
N GLY A 131 -0.85 13.56 13.10
CA GLY A 131 0.04 12.66 13.84
C GLY A 131 0.53 11.46 13.03
N LEU A 132 0.57 11.57 11.70
CA LEU A 132 0.93 10.50 10.79
C LEU A 132 2.44 10.51 10.52
N ASN A 133 3.08 9.36 10.72
CA ASN A 133 4.54 9.20 10.54
C ASN A 133 4.93 8.57 9.20
N ASN A 134 3.96 8.20 8.37
CA ASN A 134 4.17 7.51 7.10
C ASN A 134 3.48 8.26 5.97
N ALA A 135 3.95 8.03 4.74
CA ALA A 135 3.31 8.57 3.55
C ALA A 135 1.90 7.98 3.37
N HIS A 136 0.89 8.80 3.51
CA HIS A 136 -0.50 8.46 3.21
C HIS A 136 -0.90 9.03 1.86
N LEU A 137 -1.78 8.35 1.15
CA LEU A 137 -2.36 8.88 -0.07
C LEU A 137 -3.29 10.06 0.26
N ASN A 138 -3.21 11.09 -0.55
CA ASN A 138 -4.20 12.15 -0.49
C ASN A 138 -5.50 11.73 -1.24
N PRO A 139 -6.62 12.46 -1.09
CA PRO A 139 -7.87 12.10 -1.75
C PRO A 139 -7.76 11.98 -3.27
N LYS A 140 -6.99 12.87 -3.92
CA LYS A 140 -6.75 12.83 -5.36
C LYS A 140 -5.94 11.61 -5.77
N GLY A 141 -4.89 11.26 -5.00
CA GLY A 141 -4.08 10.08 -5.23
C GLY A 141 -4.88 8.80 -5.08
N SER A 142 -5.70 8.70 -4.03
CA SER A 142 -6.57 7.55 -3.83
C SER A 142 -7.55 7.36 -4.99
N TYR A 143 -8.14 8.45 -5.49
CA TYR A 143 -9.04 8.43 -6.64
C TYR A 143 -8.32 7.97 -7.92
N LEU A 144 -7.17 8.57 -8.24
CA LEU A 144 -6.42 8.26 -9.47
C LEU A 144 -5.96 6.80 -9.48
N ILE A 145 -5.39 6.31 -8.35
CA ILE A 145 -4.96 4.92 -8.23
C ILE A 145 -6.13 3.97 -8.40
N GLY A 146 -7.26 4.26 -7.76
CA GLY A 146 -8.47 3.44 -7.90
C GLY A 146 -9.00 3.42 -9.32
N LYS A 147 -9.07 4.59 -9.98
CA LYS A 147 -9.49 4.72 -11.38
C LYS A 147 -8.59 3.90 -12.32
N ASP A 148 -7.28 4.14 -12.27
CA ASP A 148 -6.33 3.47 -13.16
C ASP A 148 -6.29 1.96 -12.90
N TYR A 149 -6.44 1.54 -11.63
CA TYR A 149 -6.53 0.12 -11.29
C TYR A 149 -7.76 -0.54 -11.93
N LEU A 150 -8.92 0.11 -11.87
CA LEU A 150 -10.16 -0.40 -12.48
C LEU A 150 -10.07 -0.44 -14.01
N GLU A 151 -9.46 0.57 -14.62
CA GLU A 151 -9.27 0.63 -16.08
C GLU A 151 -8.31 -0.44 -16.58
N GLU A 152 -7.20 -0.69 -15.86
CA GLU A 152 -6.16 -1.64 -16.29
C GLU A 152 -6.46 -3.10 -15.90
N PHE A 153 -7.06 -3.35 -14.73
CA PHE A 153 -7.23 -4.68 -14.14
C PHE A 153 -8.69 -5.11 -13.94
N GLY A 154 -9.63 -4.22 -14.22
CA GLY A 154 -11.06 -4.46 -13.99
C GLY A 154 -11.49 -4.34 -12.52
N ASN A 155 -12.77 -4.58 -12.27
CA ASN A 155 -13.31 -4.51 -10.91
C ASN A 155 -12.95 -5.79 -10.13
N PRO A 156 -12.13 -5.71 -9.08
CA PRO A 156 -11.74 -6.87 -8.29
C PRO A 156 -12.89 -7.46 -7.46
N LEU A 157 -14.02 -6.76 -7.38
CA LEU A 157 -15.20 -7.19 -6.60
C LEU A 157 -16.23 -7.92 -7.47
N GLN A 158 -15.97 -8.10 -8.76
CA GLN A 158 -16.82 -8.82 -9.71
C GLN A 158 -16.24 -10.18 -10.13
#